data_86831b305b38e368ddd9972871cbc7f9
#
_entry.id   86831b305b38e368ddd9972871cbc7f9
#
_cell.length_a   1.000
_cell.length_b   1.000
_cell.length_c   1.000
_cell.angle_alpha   90.00
_cell.angle_beta   90.00
_cell.angle_gamma   90.00
#
_symmetry.space_group_name_H-M   'P 1'
#
loop_
_entity.id
_entity.type
_entity.pdbx_description
1 polymer ?
#
loop_
_entity_poly.entity_id
_entity_poly.type
_entity_poly.pdbx_seq_one_letter_code
_entity_poly.pdbx_strand_id
1 'polypeptide(L)'
;RTDQNVFVPMTPQQARYHDENAETVARIAAKWRRHRWLSEADQRRLTCALQNMRMSCNSTWLLDRETDHGFKADELAVLLEDVFETPGAKAVVFSQWIGTHEMIERRLADRRWEYVLFHGGVPSEKRGSLIERFREDPKCRVFLSTDAGGVGLNLQHAATVINMDLPWNPAVLEQRVGRVHRMGQRRHVQVVNFIAQGTIEEGMLSLLAFKQSLFAGVLDGAAAEVSLNGTRLARFMESVEKATGAMGRLEVQPATNTESGGATTGRGVGESAPQAAEASAVTEVDRSATGRQ
;
A
#
# COMPACT_ATOMS: atom_id res chain seq x y z
N ARG A 1 -19.30 -2.55 -2.03
CA ARG A 1 -17.86 -2.26 -1.99
C ARG A 1 -17.46 -2.02 -0.55
N THR A 2 -16.33 -2.60 -0.14
CA THR A 2 -15.67 -2.31 1.14
C THR A 2 -14.24 -1.86 0.86
N ASP A 3 -13.80 -0.78 1.50
CA ASP A 3 -12.45 -0.25 1.37
C ASP A 3 -11.70 -0.48 2.69
N GLN A 4 -10.50 -1.04 2.61
CA GLN A 4 -9.64 -1.36 3.76
C GLN A 4 -8.25 -0.79 3.54
N ASN A 5 -7.66 -0.21 4.59
CA ASN A 5 -6.27 0.21 4.60
C ASN A 5 -5.46 -0.75 5.45
N VAL A 6 -4.40 -1.31 4.88
CA VAL A 6 -3.46 -2.20 5.55
C VAL A 6 -2.16 -1.44 5.77
N PHE A 7 -1.82 -1.21 7.03
CA PHE A 7 -0.61 -0.49 7.40
C PHE A 7 0.55 -1.47 7.55
N VAL A 8 1.63 -1.20 6.80
CA VAL A 8 2.80 -2.08 6.72
C VAL A 8 4.02 -1.31 7.24
N PRO A 9 4.79 -1.87 8.17
CA PRO A 9 6.01 -1.22 8.64
C PRO A 9 7.07 -1.16 7.54
N MET A 10 7.98 -0.18 7.62
CA MET A 10 9.15 -0.11 6.77
C MET A 10 10.34 -0.83 7.42
N THR A 11 11.21 -1.40 6.58
CA THR A 11 12.53 -1.83 7.03
C THR A 11 13.42 -0.62 7.34
N PRO A 12 14.45 -0.75 8.19
CA PRO A 12 15.40 0.35 8.43
C PRO A 12 16.06 0.89 7.15
N GLN A 13 16.30 0.03 6.17
CA GLN A 13 16.86 0.43 4.88
C GLN A 13 15.90 1.30 4.06
N GLN A 14 14.61 0.92 4.02
CA GLN A 14 13.59 1.74 3.38
C GLN A 14 13.44 3.10 4.08
N ALA A 15 13.39 3.10 5.43
CA ALA A 15 13.27 4.31 6.23
C ALA A 15 14.41 5.28 5.94
N ARG A 16 15.65 4.82 5.83
CA ARG A 16 16.78 5.67 5.47
C ARG A 16 16.58 6.38 4.13
N TYR A 17 16.21 5.67 3.07
CA TYR A 17 15.92 6.29 1.77
C TYR A 17 14.76 7.29 1.84
N HIS A 18 13.71 6.95 2.61
CA HIS A 18 12.57 7.83 2.80
C HIS A 18 12.99 9.13 3.50
N ASP A 19 13.73 9.04 4.60
CA ASP A 19 14.11 10.17 5.45
C ASP A 19 15.09 11.12 4.76
N GLU A 20 16.09 10.60 4.05
CA GLU A 20 17.01 11.40 3.23
C GLU A 20 16.27 12.25 2.20
N ASN A 21 15.24 11.71 1.58
CA ASN A 21 14.40 12.44 0.63
C ASN A 21 13.42 13.38 1.34
N ALA A 22 12.88 12.99 2.51
CA ALA A 22 12.01 13.85 3.33
C ALA A 22 12.72 15.12 3.78
N GLU A 23 13.99 15.06 4.16
CA GLU A 23 14.81 16.24 4.47
C GLU A 23 14.93 17.19 3.28
N THR A 24 15.09 16.64 2.07
CA THR A 24 15.13 17.45 0.84
C THR A 24 13.78 18.14 0.59
N VAL A 25 12.68 17.41 0.75
CA VAL A 25 11.32 17.97 0.65
C VAL A 25 11.13 19.08 1.68
N ALA A 26 11.51 18.84 2.94
CA ALA A 26 11.37 19.83 4.04
C ALA A 26 12.14 21.12 3.75
N ARG A 27 13.38 21.02 3.25
CA ARG A 27 14.19 22.20 2.88
C ARG A 27 13.53 23.01 1.76
N ILE A 28 13.02 22.35 0.74
CA ILE A 28 12.37 23.01 -0.41
C ILE A 28 11.01 23.62 0.03
N ALA A 29 10.25 22.92 0.88
CA ALA A 29 9.01 23.45 1.44
C ALA A 29 9.27 24.70 2.32
N ALA A 30 10.33 24.70 3.13
CA ALA A 30 10.74 25.88 3.90
C ALA A 30 11.11 27.07 3.00
N LYS A 31 11.81 26.83 1.89
CA LYS A 31 12.10 27.85 0.87
C LYS A 31 10.83 28.40 0.24
N TRP A 32 9.89 27.53 -0.13
CA TRP A 32 8.57 27.92 -0.65
C TRP A 32 7.78 28.79 0.35
N ARG A 33 7.72 28.39 1.62
CA ARG A 33 7.02 29.17 2.66
C ARG A 33 7.55 30.60 2.79
N ARG A 34 8.89 30.75 2.66
CA ARG A 34 9.57 32.03 2.79
C ARG A 34 9.43 32.94 1.56
N HIS A 35 9.56 32.36 0.37
CA HIS A 35 9.70 33.13 -0.88
C HIS A 35 8.50 33.02 -1.81
N ARG A 36 7.59 32.05 -1.61
CA ARG A 36 6.47 31.74 -2.50
C ARG A 36 6.89 31.50 -3.96
N TRP A 37 8.15 31.14 -4.15
CA TRP A 37 8.74 30.85 -5.45
C TRP A 37 9.78 29.73 -5.36
N LEU A 38 9.86 28.90 -6.39
CA LEU A 38 10.85 27.86 -6.55
C LEU A 38 11.43 27.90 -7.97
N SER A 39 12.76 27.79 -8.06
CA SER A 39 13.42 27.59 -9.35
C SER A 39 12.99 26.27 -10.00
N GLU A 40 13.15 26.14 -11.31
CA GLU A 40 12.90 24.84 -12.00
C GLU A 40 13.75 23.72 -11.42
N ALA A 41 14.99 24.01 -11.01
CA ALA A 41 15.86 23.04 -10.37
C ALA A 41 15.30 22.58 -9.02
N ASP A 42 14.74 23.48 -8.20
CA ASP A 42 14.08 23.12 -6.93
C ASP A 42 12.81 22.32 -7.20
N GLN A 43 12.02 22.68 -8.20
CA GLN A 43 10.82 21.93 -8.58
C GLN A 43 11.16 20.50 -9.02
N ARG A 44 12.20 20.32 -9.84
CA ARG A 44 12.68 19.00 -10.25
C ARG A 44 13.17 18.19 -9.06
N ARG A 45 14.00 18.79 -8.17
CA ARG A 45 14.49 18.12 -6.95
C ARG A 45 13.35 17.71 -6.04
N LEU A 46 12.35 18.57 -5.85
CA LEU A 46 11.16 18.27 -5.05
C LEU A 46 10.40 17.07 -5.62
N THR A 47 10.13 17.09 -6.93
CA THR A 47 9.41 15.99 -7.59
C THR A 47 10.18 14.68 -7.49
N CYS A 48 11.50 14.69 -7.72
CA CYS A 48 12.35 13.53 -7.55
C CYS A 48 12.31 13.00 -6.10
N ALA A 49 12.48 13.86 -5.11
CA ALA A 49 12.48 13.47 -3.71
C ALA A 49 11.13 12.87 -3.29
N LEU A 50 10.01 13.46 -3.69
CA LEU A 50 8.67 12.92 -3.44
C LEU A 50 8.45 11.56 -4.10
N GLN A 51 8.96 11.37 -5.33
CA GLN A 51 8.90 10.07 -6.00
C GLN A 51 9.74 9.02 -5.27
N ASN A 52 10.96 9.38 -4.87
CA ASN A 52 11.85 8.48 -4.13
C ASN A 52 11.25 8.06 -2.77
N MET A 53 10.64 9.02 -2.03
CA MET A 53 9.92 8.69 -0.79
C MET A 53 8.83 7.66 -1.05
N ARG A 54 8.03 7.81 -2.09
CA ARG A 54 6.96 6.88 -2.43
C ARG A 54 7.49 5.53 -2.93
N MET A 55 8.56 5.53 -3.72
CA MET A 55 9.20 4.29 -4.19
C MET A 55 9.78 3.49 -3.02
N SER A 56 10.43 4.16 -2.05
CA SER A 56 10.95 3.50 -0.86
C SER A 56 9.85 2.85 -0.01
N CYS A 57 8.63 3.37 -0.02
CA CYS A 57 7.48 2.74 0.65
C CYS A 57 7.16 1.33 0.11
N ASN A 58 7.47 1.05 -1.15
CA ASN A 58 7.26 -0.28 -1.73
C ASN A 58 8.47 -1.19 -1.51
N SER A 59 9.67 -0.76 -1.92
CA SER A 59 10.94 -1.46 -1.68
C SER A 59 12.13 -0.60 -2.10
N THR A 60 13.30 -0.90 -1.53
CA THR A 60 14.59 -0.35 -1.97
C THR A 60 14.92 -0.69 -3.41
N TRP A 61 14.45 -1.82 -3.94
CA TRP A 61 14.63 -2.25 -5.33
C TRP A 61 14.24 -1.18 -6.37
N LEU A 62 13.24 -0.35 -6.05
CA LEU A 62 12.81 0.70 -6.95
C LEU A 62 13.83 1.83 -7.08
N LEU A 63 14.74 1.96 -6.11
CA LEU A 63 15.73 3.02 -6.02
C LEU A 63 17.13 2.57 -6.45
N ASP A 64 17.61 1.44 -5.91
CA ASP A 64 18.99 0.97 -6.10
C ASP A 64 19.14 -0.17 -7.12
N ARG A 65 18.06 -0.90 -7.44
CA ARG A 65 18.07 -2.08 -8.31
C ARG A 65 18.96 -3.23 -7.84
N GLU A 66 19.39 -3.20 -6.60
CA GLU A 66 20.30 -4.17 -6.01
C GLU A 66 19.68 -4.90 -4.83
N THR A 67 18.95 -4.17 -3.98
CA THR A 67 18.37 -4.71 -2.74
C THR A 67 16.85 -4.80 -2.81
N ASP A 68 16.27 -5.81 -2.17
CA ASP A 68 14.81 -6.00 -2.09
C ASP A 68 14.39 -5.98 -0.61
N HIS A 69 14.47 -4.80 0.00
CA HIS A 69 13.95 -4.56 1.34
C HIS A 69 12.56 -3.93 1.24
N GLY A 70 11.56 -4.61 1.79
CA GLY A 70 10.18 -4.13 1.82
C GLY A 70 9.20 -5.26 2.12
N PHE A 71 8.22 -5.00 2.97
CA PHE A 71 7.26 -6.01 3.40
C PHE A 71 5.98 -6.03 2.56
N LYS A 72 5.66 -4.97 1.81
CA LYS A 72 4.38 -4.90 1.09
C LYS A 72 4.15 -6.04 0.09
N ALA A 73 5.22 -6.49 -0.60
CA ALA A 73 5.09 -7.60 -1.56
C ALA A 73 4.85 -8.94 -0.87
N ASP A 74 5.42 -9.12 0.32
CA ASP A 74 5.22 -10.33 1.14
C ASP A 74 3.83 -10.32 1.76
N GLU A 75 3.38 -9.19 2.31
CA GLU A 75 2.01 -9.00 2.82
C GLU A 75 0.96 -9.18 1.71
N LEU A 76 1.25 -8.71 0.48
CA LEU A 76 0.39 -8.98 -0.67
C LEU A 76 0.26 -10.49 -0.91
N ALA A 77 1.35 -11.23 -0.82
CA ALA A 77 1.32 -12.67 -1.07
C ALA A 77 0.48 -13.39 -0.01
N VAL A 78 0.57 -12.99 1.27
CA VAL A 78 -0.30 -13.51 2.35
C VAL A 78 -1.77 -13.17 2.08
N LEU A 79 -2.07 -11.92 1.74
CA LEU A 79 -3.45 -11.52 1.39
C LEU A 79 -4.00 -12.33 0.21
N LEU A 80 -3.18 -12.63 -0.80
CA LEU A 80 -3.61 -13.42 -1.94
C LEU A 80 -3.84 -14.90 -1.57
N GLU A 81 -3.14 -15.46 -0.57
CA GLU A 81 -3.43 -16.78 -0.01
C GLU A 81 -4.86 -16.82 0.52
N ASP A 82 -5.24 -15.85 1.36
CA ASP A 82 -6.60 -15.74 1.91
C ASP A 82 -7.66 -15.55 0.81
N VAL A 83 -7.41 -14.67 -0.17
CA VAL A 83 -8.32 -14.44 -1.30
C VAL A 83 -8.54 -15.75 -2.08
N PHE A 84 -7.48 -16.55 -2.20
CA PHE A 84 -7.49 -17.76 -3.00
C PHE A 84 -8.07 -18.98 -2.28
N GLU A 85 -8.38 -18.89 -1.01
CA GLU A 85 -9.24 -19.88 -0.34
C GLU A 85 -10.62 -19.95 -0.98
N THR A 86 -11.11 -18.84 -1.53
CA THR A 86 -12.35 -18.83 -2.31
C THR A 86 -12.10 -19.37 -3.72
N PRO A 87 -12.76 -20.50 -4.11
CA PRO A 87 -12.60 -21.07 -5.44
C PRO A 87 -12.93 -20.06 -6.54
N GLY A 88 -12.05 -19.95 -7.52
CA GLY A 88 -12.21 -19.04 -8.67
C GLY A 88 -12.12 -17.55 -8.35
N ALA A 89 -11.75 -17.17 -7.13
CA ALA A 89 -11.47 -15.77 -6.81
C ALA A 89 -10.27 -15.26 -7.60
N LYS A 90 -10.36 -14.02 -8.09
CA LYS A 90 -9.34 -13.32 -8.86
C LYS A 90 -9.10 -11.94 -8.26
N ALA A 91 -7.86 -11.47 -8.30
CA ALA A 91 -7.44 -10.18 -7.77
C ALA A 91 -6.78 -9.33 -8.86
N VAL A 92 -6.99 -8.00 -8.76
CA VAL A 92 -6.30 -7.01 -9.58
C VAL A 92 -5.39 -6.18 -8.66
N VAL A 93 -4.11 -6.11 -9.00
CA VAL A 93 -3.09 -5.40 -8.23
C VAL A 93 -2.60 -4.20 -9.03
N PHE A 94 -2.71 -3.03 -8.47
CA PHE A 94 -2.25 -1.78 -9.08
C PHE A 94 -1.01 -1.25 -8.39
N SER A 95 -0.06 -0.80 -9.20
CA SER A 95 1.05 0.06 -8.79
C SER A 95 1.41 1.03 -9.89
N GLN A 96 1.88 2.21 -9.52
CA GLN A 96 2.40 3.20 -10.47
C GLN A 96 3.67 2.70 -11.17
N TRP A 97 4.47 1.88 -10.49
CA TRP A 97 5.81 1.47 -10.94
C TRP A 97 5.88 0.00 -11.39
N ILE A 98 6.52 -0.21 -12.53
CA ILE A 98 6.81 -1.57 -13.04
C ILE A 98 7.72 -2.32 -12.05
N GLY A 99 8.70 -1.65 -11.44
CA GLY A 99 9.58 -2.27 -10.44
C GLY A 99 8.84 -2.89 -9.25
N THR A 100 7.68 -2.37 -8.85
CA THR A 100 6.83 -3.02 -7.84
C THR A 100 6.28 -4.34 -8.38
N HIS A 101 5.86 -4.38 -9.63
CA HIS A 101 5.35 -5.61 -10.24
C HIS A 101 6.46 -6.66 -10.39
N GLU A 102 7.70 -6.28 -10.73
CA GLU A 102 8.86 -7.18 -10.77
C GLU A 102 9.09 -7.92 -9.44
N MET A 103 8.91 -7.23 -8.32
CA MET A 103 9.00 -7.84 -7.00
C MET A 103 7.82 -8.77 -6.69
N ILE A 104 6.63 -8.36 -7.09
CA ILE A 104 5.42 -9.18 -6.94
C ILE A 104 5.55 -10.45 -7.78
N GLU A 105 6.02 -10.35 -9.02
CA GLU A 105 6.24 -11.49 -9.91
C GLU A 105 7.14 -12.56 -9.26
N ARG A 106 8.20 -12.17 -8.54
CA ARG A 106 9.06 -13.10 -7.79
C ARG A 106 8.25 -13.88 -6.75
N ARG A 107 7.42 -13.20 -5.92
CA ARG A 107 6.57 -13.83 -4.89
C ARG A 107 5.50 -14.74 -5.49
N LEU A 108 4.95 -14.38 -6.66
CA LEU A 108 3.99 -15.21 -7.39
C LEU A 108 4.65 -16.46 -7.99
N ALA A 109 5.88 -16.31 -8.53
CA ALA A 109 6.66 -17.41 -9.09
C ALA A 109 7.02 -18.46 -8.02
N ASP A 110 7.44 -18.04 -6.83
CA ASP A 110 7.75 -18.92 -5.68
C ASP A 110 6.53 -19.79 -5.29
N ARG A 111 5.32 -19.25 -5.46
CA ARG A 111 4.03 -19.93 -5.19
C ARG A 111 3.44 -20.64 -6.40
N ARG A 112 4.08 -20.53 -7.57
CA ARG A 112 3.60 -21.07 -8.86
C ARG A 112 2.21 -20.54 -9.24
N TRP A 113 1.92 -19.28 -8.88
CA TRP A 113 0.67 -18.62 -9.25
C TRP A 113 0.79 -17.94 -10.60
N GLU A 114 -0.16 -18.21 -11.47
CA GLU A 114 -0.20 -17.61 -12.80
C GLU A 114 -0.84 -16.21 -12.74
N TYR A 115 -0.25 -15.31 -13.49
CA TYR A 115 -0.65 -13.91 -13.55
C TYR A 115 -0.58 -13.34 -14.97
N VAL A 116 -1.14 -12.17 -15.13
CA VAL A 116 -0.98 -11.29 -16.30
C VAL A 116 -0.34 -9.99 -15.83
N LEU A 117 0.68 -9.52 -16.54
CA LEU A 117 1.25 -8.18 -16.36
C LEU A 117 0.80 -7.27 -17.50
N PHE A 118 0.17 -6.15 -17.14
CA PHE A 118 -0.43 -5.20 -18.07
C PHE A 118 0.08 -3.78 -17.78
N HIS A 119 0.85 -3.20 -18.67
CA HIS A 119 1.44 -1.87 -18.55
C HIS A 119 1.41 -1.10 -19.87
N GLY A 120 1.78 0.18 -19.86
CA GLY A 120 1.73 1.05 -21.05
C GLY A 120 2.57 0.57 -22.23
N GLY A 121 3.64 -0.20 -21.99
CA GLY A 121 4.50 -0.79 -23.01
C GLY A 121 3.97 -2.07 -23.65
N VAL A 122 2.82 -2.60 -23.20
CA VAL A 122 2.20 -3.77 -23.84
C VAL A 122 1.63 -3.39 -25.21
N PRO A 123 2.05 -4.06 -26.31
CA PRO A 123 1.53 -3.81 -27.63
C PRO A 123 0.02 -3.95 -27.71
N SER A 124 -0.64 -3.10 -28.52
CA SER A 124 -2.11 -3.07 -28.61
C SER A 124 -2.70 -4.41 -29.01
N GLU A 125 -2.03 -5.15 -29.89
CA GLU A 125 -2.45 -6.46 -30.39
C GLU A 125 -2.49 -7.53 -29.29
N LYS A 126 -1.60 -7.41 -28.29
CA LYS A 126 -1.51 -8.35 -27.16
C LYS A 126 -2.47 -8.03 -26.01
N ARG A 127 -2.99 -6.83 -25.97
CA ARG A 127 -3.84 -6.38 -24.84
C ARG A 127 -5.11 -7.22 -24.70
N GLY A 128 -5.77 -7.54 -25.82
CA GLY A 128 -6.99 -8.36 -25.85
C GLY A 128 -6.75 -9.76 -25.29
N SER A 129 -5.69 -10.43 -25.77
CA SER A 129 -5.39 -11.80 -25.33
C SER A 129 -5.01 -11.90 -23.86
N LEU A 130 -4.35 -10.87 -23.28
CA LEU A 130 -4.03 -10.85 -21.86
C LEU A 130 -5.30 -10.72 -21.00
N ILE A 131 -6.25 -9.86 -21.42
CA ILE A 131 -7.54 -9.70 -20.73
C ILE A 131 -8.35 -10.99 -20.82
N GLU A 132 -8.37 -11.61 -21.99
CA GLU A 132 -9.06 -12.87 -22.23
C GLU A 132 -8.45 -14.00 -21.38
N ARG A 133 -7.13 -14.12 -21.34
CA ARG A 133 -6.45 -15.07 -20.46
C ARG A 133 -6.85 -14.87 -19.00
N PHE A 134 -6.83 -13.62 -18.50
CA PHE A 134 -7.28 -13.36 -17.13
C PHE A 134 -8.74 -13.72 -16.92
N ARG A 135 -9.60 -13.54 -17.94
CA ARG A 135 -11.02 -13.87 -17.85
C ARG A 135 -11.27 -15.36 -17.82
N GLU A 136 -10.71 -16.10 -18.81
CA GLU A 136 -11.08 -17.48 -19.12
C GLU A 136 -10.23 -18.53 -18.38
N ASP A 137 -8.94 -18.24 -18.16
CA ASP A 137 -8.03 -19.20 -17.53
C ASP A 137 -8.26 -19.24 -16.00
N PRO A 138 -8.72 -20.38 -15.43
CA PRO A 138 -8.96 -20.50 -14.00
C PRO A 138 -7.66 -20.48 -13.17
N LYS A 139 -6.51 -20.77 -13.78
CA LYS A 139 -5.19 -20.72 -13.11
C LYS A 139 -4.67 -19.30 -13.03
N CYS A 140 -4.99 -18.45 -14.01
CA CYS A 140 -4.59 -17.05 -14.05
C CYS A 140 -5.47 -16.23 -13.10
N ARG A 141 -5.05 -16.09 -11.84
CA ARG A 141 -5.85 -15.49 -10.77
C ARG A 141 -5.43 -14.06 -10.40
N VAL A 142 -4.27 -13.60 -10.87
CA VAL A 142 -3.73 -12.27 -10.59
C VAL A 142 -3.60 -11.46 -11.87
N PHE A 143 -4.06 -10.20 -11.82
CA PHE A 143 -3.86 -9.21 -12.89
C PHE A 143 -3.04 -8.05 -12.32
N LEU A 144 -1.80 -7.92 -12.72
CA LEU A 144 -0.90 -6.83 -12.35
C LEU A 144 -1.06 -5.70 -13.37
N SER A 145 -1.30 -4.47 -12.91
CA SER A 145 -1.50 -3.33 -13.81
C SER A 145 -0.85 -2.05 -13.32
N THR A 146 -0.24 -1.32 -14.25
CA THR A 146 0.10 0.08 -14.01
C THR A 146 -1.07 1.00 -14.40
N ASP A 147 -1.07 2.24 -13.88
CA ASP A 147 -2.09 3.24 -14.21
C ASP A 147 -2.15 3.51 -15.73
N ALA A 148 -0.99 3.61 -16.39
CA ALA A 148 -0.90 3.87 -17.83
C ALA A 148 -1.46 2.73 -18.69
N GLY A 149 -1.34 1.48 -18.22
CA GLY A 149 -1.90 0.31 -18.90
C GLY A 149 -3.42 0.19 -18.73
N GLY A 150 -3.91 0.60 -17.57
CA GLY A 150 -5.25 0.28 -17.10
C GLY A 150 -6.42 1.07 -17.73
N VAL A 151 -6.18 2.00 -18.66
CA VAL A 151 -7.26 2.84 -19.23
C VAL A 151 -8.23 1.99 -20.06
N GLY A 152 -9.53 2.05 -19.72
CA GLY A 152 -10.62 1.40 -20.48
C GLY A 152 -10.82 -0.10 -20.21
N LEU A 153 -10.00 -0.75 -19.40
CA LEU A 153 -10.12 -2.19 -19.12
C LEU A 153 -11.43 -2.53 -18.39
N ASN A 154 -11.99 -3.71 -18.73
CA ASN A 154 -13.07 -4.33 -17.97
C ASN A 154 -12.52 -5.57 -17.24
N LEU A 155 -12.41 -5.47 -15.91
CA LEU A 155 -11.85 -6.49 -15.03
C LEU A 155 -12.87 -7.00 -14.00
N GLN A 156 -14.17 -6.97 -14.34
CA GLN A 156 -15.28 -7.40 -13.47
C GLN A 156 -15.21 -8.89 -13.08
N HIS A 157 -14.30 -9.66 -13.70
CA HIS A 157 -14.04 -11.05 -13.33
C HIS A 157 -13.29 -11.19 -12.00
N ALA A 158 -12.67 -10.11 -11.53
CA ALA A 158 -12.13 -10.00 -10.17
C ALA A 158 -13.19 -9.45 -9.20
N ALA A 159 -12.97 -9.68 -7.91
CA ALA A 159 -13.73 -9.09 -6.82
C ALA A 159 -12.81 -8.40 -5.78
N THR A 160 -11.50 -8.53 -5.93
CA THR A 160 -10.51 -7.89 -5.06
C THR A 160 -9.65 -6.94 -5.88
N VAL A 161 -9.55 -5.69 -5.40
CA VAL A 161 -8.67 -4.65 -5.94
C VAL A 161 -7.64 -4.32 -4.88
N ILE A 162 -6.37 -4.35 -5.24
CA ILE A 162 -5.26 -4.10 -4.32
C ILE A 162 -4.42 -2.96 -4.87
N ASN A 163 -4.21 -1.92 -4.07
CA ASN A 163 -3.35 -0.79 -4.40
C ASN A 163 -2.06 -0.91 -3.59
N MET A 164 -0.93 -1.13 -4.26
CA MET A 164 0.39 -1.19 -3.63
C MET A 164 0.92 0.20 -3.25
N ASP A 165 0.42 1.23 -3.90
CA ASP A 165 0.74 2.64 -3.68
C ASP A 165 -0.49 3.53 -3.90
N LEU A 166 -0.52 4.66 -3.20
CA LEU A 166 -1.57 5.66 -3.35
C LEU A 166 -1.20 6.70 -4.42
N PRO A 167 -2.12 7.06 -5.32
CA PRO A 167 -1.92 8.20 -6.22
C PRO A 167 -2.16 9.53 -5.48
N TRP A 168 -1.55 10.63 -5.95
CA TRP A 168 -1.82 11.98 -5.46
C TRP A 168 -3.24 12.49 -5.76
N ASN A 169 -3.87 11.90 -6.77
CA ASN A 169 -5.20 12.29 -7.24
C ASN A 169 -6.21 11.18 -6.90
N PRO A 170 -7.24 11.47 -6.08
CA PRO A 170 -8.27 10.50 -5.74
C PRO A 170 -9.02 9.95 -6.97
N ALA A 171 -9.15 10.73 -8.05
CA ALA A 171 -9.77 10.25 -9.28
C ALA A 171 -9.02 9.06 -9.90
N VAL A 172 -7.70 8.99 -9.77
CA VAL A 172 -6.92 7.83 -10.24
C VAL A 172 -7.23 6.60 -9.40
N LEU A 173 -7.37 6.74 -8.08
CA LEU A 173 -7.75 5.64 -7.19
C LEU A 173 -9.15 5.12 -7.56
N GLU A 174 -10.12 6.00 -7.74
CA GLU A 174 -11.47 5.63 -8.18
C GLU A 174 -11.47 5.02 -9.59
N GLN A 175 -10.62 5.49 -10.49
CA GLN A 175 -10.45 4.86 -11.81
C GLN A 175 -9.91 3.44 -11.71
N ARG A 176 -8.93 3.15 -10.82
CA ARG A 176 -8.45 1.80 -10.55
C ARG A 176 -9.59 0.90 -10.08
N VAL A 177 -10.32 1.33 -9.07
CA VAL A 177 -11.47 0.59 -8.51
C VAL A 177 -12.56 0.40 -9.56
N GLY A 178 -12.85 1.42 -10.36
CA GLY A 178 -13.83 1.40 -11.43
C GLY A 178 -13.53 0.42 -12.57
N ARG A 179 -12.36 -0.25 -12.59
CA ARG A 179 -12.09 -1.37 -13.52
C ARG A 179 -12.80 -2.66 -13.10
N VAL A 180 -13.02 -2.81 -11.80
CA VAL A 180 -13.65 -3.99 -11.19
C VAL A 180 -15.06 -3.68 -10.70
N HIS A 181 -15.25 -2.56 -9.99
CA HIS A 181 -16.53 -2.12 -9.46
C HIS A 181 -17.27 -1.28 -10.49
N ARG A 182 -18.04 -1.94 -11.35
CA ARG A 182 -18.82 -1.32 -12.44
C ARG A 182 -20.24 -1.87 -12.47
N MET A 183 -21.10 -1.20 -13.24
CA MET A 183 -22.44 -1.71 -13.54
C MET A 183 -22.35 -3.15 -14.09
N GLY A 184 -23.13 -4.07 -13.50
CA GLY A 184 -23.09 -5.50 -13.82
C GLY A 184 -22.20 -6.34 -12.91
N GLN A 185 -21.39 -5.75 -12.01
CA GLN A 185 -20.68 -6.50 -10.98
C GLN A 185 -21.67 -7.05 -9.95
N ARG A 186 -21.73 -8.38 -9.83
CA ARG A 186 -22.65 -9.07 -8.91
C ARG A 186 -21.97 -9.50 -7.61
N ARG A 187 -20.64 -9.52 -7.58
CA ARG A 187 -19.86 -9.89 -6.38
C ARG A 187 -19.57 -8.64 -5.56
N HIS A 188 -19.48 -8.83 -4.23
CA HIS A 188 -18.97 -7.79 -3.35
C HIS A 188 -17.51 -7.48 -3.73
N VAL A 189 -17.18 -6.21 -3.92
CA VAL A 189 -15.82 -5.78 -4.27
C VAL A 189 -15.10 -5.32 -3.01
N GLN A 190 -13.99 -5.98 -2.71
CA GLN A 190 -13.06 -5.59 -1.67
C GLN A 190 -11.94 -4.76 -2.30
N VAL A 191 -11.67 -3.59 -1.72
CA VAL A 191 -10.55 -2.71 -2.09
C VAL A 191 -9.57 -2.66 -0.92
N VAL A 192 -8.33 -3.04 -1.17
CA VAL A 192 -7.26 -3.03 -0.16
C VAL A 192 -6.18 -2.05 -0.59
N ASN A 193 -5.84 -1.10 0.29
CA ASN A 193 -4.76 -0.16 0.10
C ASN A 193 -3.62 -0.49 1.05
N PHE A 194 -2.43 -0.79 0.55
CA PHE A 194 -1.24 -0.94 1.36
C PHE A 194 -0.60 0.42 1.63
N ILE A 195 -0.40 0.74 2.89
CA ILE A 195 0.14 2.01 3.38
C ILE A 195 1.40 1.74 4.20
N ALA A 196 2.52 2.31 3.82
CA ALA A 196 3.73 2.24 4.64
C ALA A 196 3.58 3.17 5.86
N GLN A 197 3.75 2.60 7.06
CA GLN A 197 3.57 3.30 8.33
C GLN A 197 4.61 4.40 8.54
N GLY A 198 4.20 5.54 9.11
CA GLY A 198 5.06 6.67 9.43
C GLY A 198 5.59 7.43 8.20
N THR A 199 5.02 7.21 7.02
CA THR A 199 5.55 7.72 5.75
C THR A 199 4.66 8.76 5.09
N ILE A 200 5.12 9.26 3.95
CA ILE A 200 4.34 10.15 3.08
C ILE A 200 3.01 9.52 2.64
N GLU A 201 2.89 8.19 2.59
CA GLU A 201 1.64 7.53 2.20
C GLU A 201 0.52 7.74 3.22
N GLU A 202 0.81 7.80 4.52
CA GLU A 202 -0.18 8.19 5.53
C GLU A 202 -0.68 9.62 5.31
N GLY A 203 0.26 10.53 5.01
CA GLY A 203 -0.10 11.91 4.66
C GLY A 203 -0.93 12.00 3.38
N MET A 204 -0.62 11.18 2.39
CA MET A 204 -1.40 11.08 1.16
C MET A 204 -2.79 10.50 1.41
N LEU A 205 -2.93 9.50 2.28
CA LEU A 205 -4.22 8.93 2.67
C LEU A 205 -5.12 10.01 3.28
N SER A 206 -4.59 10.80 4.21
CA SER A 206 -5.31 11.93 4.83
C SER A 206 -5.72 12.98 3.78
N LEU A 207 -4.85 13.28 2.83
CA LEU A 207 -5.12 14.21 1.73
C LEU A 207 -6.21 13.69 0.79
N LEU A 208 -6.20 12.38 0.46
CA LEU A 208 -7.20 11.75 -0.39
C LEU A 208 -8.58 11.79 0.27
N ALA A 209 -8.67 11.44 1.55
CA ALA A 209 -9.91 11.53 2.32
C ALA A 209 -10.48 12.96 2.35
N PHE A 210 -9.62 13.96 2.57
CA PHE A 210 -10.02 15.37 2.52
C PHE A 210 -10.55 15.78 1.14
N LYS A 211 -9.86 15.41 0.05
CA LYS A 211 -10.32 15.72 -1.31
C LYS A 211 -11.63 15.03 -1.65
N GLN A 212 -11.81 13.77 -1.25
CA GLN A 212 -13.07 13.03 -1.45
C GLN A 212 -14.23 13.72 -0.72
N SER A 213 -14.04 14.18 0.52
CA SER A 213 -15.09 14.88 1.28
C SER A 213 -15.51 16.19 0.62
N LEU A 214 -14.57 16.92 0.01
CA LEU A 214 -14.88 18.14 -0.74
C LEU A 214 -15.76 17.86 -1.98
N PHE A 215 -15.46 16.78 -2.72
CA PHE A 215 -16.25 16.37 -3.87
C PHE A 215 -17.66 15.89 -3.48
N ALA A 216 -17.79 15.13 -2.38
CA ALA A 216 -19.09 14.73 -1.85
C ALA A 216 -19.93 15.95 -1.45
N GLY A 217 -19.36 16.91 -0.72
CA GLY A 217 -20.05 18.14 -0.33
C GLY A 217 -20.52 19.00 -1.50
N VAL A 218 -19.79 19.00 -2.62
CA VAL A 218 -20.20 19.72 -3.85
C VAL A 218 -21.38 19.03 -4.54
N LEU A 219 -21.42 17.71 -4.54
CA LEU A 219 -22.51 16.92 -5.13
C LEU A 219 -23.80 17.01 -4.30
N ASP A 220 -23.68 17.17 -2.97
CA ASP A 220 -24.83 17.31 -2.05
C ASP A 220 -25.35 18.75 -1.91
N GLY A 221 -24.92 19.67 -2.79
CA GLY A 221 -25.44 21.04 -2.87
C GLY A 221 -24.95 22.00 -1.80
N ALA A 222 -23.98 21.60 -0.97
CA ALA A 222 -23.27 22.51 -0.08
C ALA A 222 -22.16 23.22 -0.87
N ALA A 223 -22.50 24.30 -1.57
CA ALA A 223 -21.56 25.18 -2.25
C ALA A 223 -20.65 25.87 -1.24
N ALA A 224 -19.58 25.22 -0.82
CA ALA A 224 -18.40 25.92 -0.34
C ALA A 224 -17.70 26.46 -1.60
N GLU A 225 -17.73 27.76 -1.82
CA GLU A 225 -16.86 28.45 -2.76
C GLU A 225 -15.40 28.09 -2.41
N VAL A 226 -14.89 27.04 -3.02
CA VAL A 226 -13.45 26.77 -3.00
C VAL A 226 -12.83 27.78 -3.94
N SER A 227 -12.41 28.91 -3.38
CA SER A 227 -11.62 29.91 -4.10
C SER A 227 -10.39 29.23 -4.67
N LEU A 228 -10.44 28.97 -5.97
CA LEU A 228 -9.37 28.33 -6.73
C LEU A 228 -8.28 29.34 -7.16
N ASN A 229 -8.06 30.38 -6.37
CA ASN A 229 -7.05 31.40 -6.61
C ASN A 229 -5.67 30.91 -6.19
N GLY A 230 -4.97 30.24 -7.07
CA GLY A 230 -3.58 29.85 -6.91
C GLY A 230 -2.99 29.27 -8.18
N THR A 231 -1.70 29.51 -8.39
CA THR A 231 -0.97 28.86 -9.46
C THR A 231 -0.96 27.34 -9.27
N ARG A 232 -0.77 26.58 -10.33
CA ARG A 232 -0.65 25.11 -10.29
C ARG A 232 0.39 24.65 -9.26
N LEU A 233 1.52 25.37 -9.17
CA LEU A 233 2.57 25.13 -8.19
C LEU A 233 2.11 25.38 -6.76
N ALA A 234 1.36 26.45 -6.47
CA ALA A 234 0.86 26.75 -5.14
C ALA A 234 -0.06 25.62 -4.62
N ARG A 235 -0.96 25.13 -5.44
CA ARG A 235 -1.85 23.99 -5.08
C ARG A 235 -1.06 22.71 -4.86
N PHE A 236 -0.04 22.46 -5.68
CA PHE A 236 0.83 21.31 -5.50
C PHE A 236 1.59 21.41 -4.18
N MET A 237 2.19 22.57 -3.87
CA MET A 237 2.89 22.81 -2.62
C MET A 237 1.99 22.70 -1.39
N GLU A 238 0.76 23.15 -1.47
CA GLU A 238 -0.25 22.96 -0.40
C GLU A 238 -0.52 21.46 -0.15
N SER A 239 -0.63 20.67 -1.22
CA SER A 239 -0.80 19.21 -1.12
C SER A 239 0.43 18.55 -0.49
N VAL A 240 1.63 18.99 -0.86
CA VAL A 240 2.89 18.49 -0.28
C VAL A 240 2.98 18.82 1.21
N GLU A 241 2.69 20.06 1.60
CA GLU A 241 2.71 20.48 3.01
C GLU A 241 1.68 19.73 3.86
N LYS A 242 0.48 19.48 3.34
CA LYS A 242 -0.53 18.65 4.02
C LYS A 242 -0.07 17.20 4.18
N ALA A 243 0.44 16.60 3.13
CA ALA A 243 0.91 15.21 3.17
C ALA A 243 2.09 15.05 4.14
N THR A 244 3.10 15.93 4.07
CA THR A 244 4.28 15.86 4.96
C THR A 244 3.93 16.23 6.40
N GLY A 245 2.97 17.11 6.63
CA GLY A 245 2.51 17.47 7.97
C GLY A 245 1.66 16.42 8.67
N ALA A 246 1.14 15.44 7.95
CA ALA A 246 0.31 14.35 8.47
C ALA A 246 1.07 13.02 8.61
N MET A 247 2.35 12.96 8.25
CA MET A 247 3.19 11.77 8.42
C MET A 247 3.28 11.39 9.90
N GLY A 248 3.03 10.11 10.20
CA GLY A 248 3.12 9.56 11.56
C GLY A 248 2.05 10.05 12.56
N ARG A 249 0.99 10.74 12.12
CA ARG A 249 -0.09 11.23 12.99
C ARG A 249 -1.29 10.28 13.10
N LEU A 250 -1.38 9.26 12.25
CA LEU A 250 -2.44 8.27 12.32
C LEU A 250 -2.05 7.24 13.38
N GLU A 251 -2.52 7.42 14.62
CA GLU A 251 -2.47 6.37 15.63
C GLU A 251 -3.29 5.17 15.15
N VAL A 252 -2.67 4.00 15.16
CA VAL A 252 -3.37 2.74 14.92
C VAL A 252 -4.36 2.54 16.05
N GLN A 253 -5.65 2.75 15.79
CA GLN A 253 -6.67 2.31 16.74
C GLN A 253 -6.58 0.78 16.83
N PRO A 254 -6.33 0.21 18.02
CA PRO A 254 -6.38 -1.23 18.18
C PRO A 254 -7.77 -1.71 17.82
N ALA A 255 -7.86 -2.78 17.04
CA ALA A 255 -9.11 -3.43 16.70
C ALA A 255 -9.86 -3.73 18.01
N THR A 256 -10.98 -3.05 18.25
CA THR A 256 -11.86 -3.35 19.37
C THR A 256 -12.56 -4.66 19.07
N ASN A 257 -12.00 -5.74 19.59
CA ASN A 257 -12.74 -6.99 19.76
C ASN A 257 -13.90 -6.70 20.71
N THR A 258 -15.09 -6.57 20.17
CA THR A 258 -16.34 -6.60 20.93
C THR A 258 -16.58 -8.04 21.35
N GLU A 259 -15.96 -8.45 22.46
CA GLU A 259 -16.47 -9.58 23.23
C GLU A 259 -17.71 -9.13 23.99
N SER A 260 -18.84 -9.64 23.57
CA SER A 260 -20.10 -9.52 24.27
C SER A 260 -20.02 -10.26 25.62
N GLY A 261 -20.01 -9.50 26.72
CA GLY A 261 -20.01 -10.00 28.05
C GLY A 261 -21.31 -10.71 28.44
N GLY A 262 -21.19 -11.92 28.88
CA GLY A 262 -22.20 -12.60 29.72
C GLY A 262 -21.82 -12.45 31.18
N ALA A 263 -22.62 -11.73 31.93
CA ALA A 263 -22.54 -11.63 33.37
C ALA A 263 -22.98 -12.94 34.03
N THR A 264 -22.21 -13.47 34.99
CA THR A 264 -22.78 -14.21 36.13
C THR A 264 -21.88 -14.05 37.35
N THR A 265 -22.53 -13.66 38.41
CA THR A 265 -22.12 -13.48 39.79
C THR A 265 -21.63 -14.78 40.46
N GLY A 266 -20.62 -14.69 41.35
CA GLY A 266 -20.34 -15.75 42.32
C GLY A 266 -19.10 -15.50 43.17
N ARG A 267 -19.36 -15.19 44.42
CA ARG A 267 -18.50 -15.02 45.60
C ARG A 267 -17.41 -16.07 45.80
N GLY A 268 -16.30 -15.68 46.45
CA GLY A 268 -15.79 -16.41 47.62
C GLY A 268 -14.30 -16.72 47.67
N VAL A 269 -13.54 -15.93 48.41
CA VAL A 269 -12.61 -16.30 49.54
C VAL A 269 -11.43 -17.25 49.26
N GLY A 270 -10.22 -16.81 49.69
CA GLY A 270 -9.17 -17.63 50.29
C GLY A 270 -7.82 -17.66 49.58
N GLU A 271 -6.94 -16.83 49.93
CA GLU A 271 -5.73 -17.04 50.73
C GLU A 271 -4.73 -18.11 50.25
N SER A 272 -3.52 -17.67 50.09
CA SER A 272 -2.21 -18.22 50.42
C SER A 272 -1.26 -18.59 49.30
N ALA A 273 -0.17 -17.82 49.25
CA ALA A 273 1.13 -18.29 48.79
C ALA A 273 1.73 -19.23 49.84
N PRO A 274 2.74 -20.07 49.57
CA PRO A 274 4.11 -19.60 49.36
C PRO A 274 5.06 -20.49 48.52
N GLN A 275 6.19 -19.83 48.14
CA GLN A 275 7.62 -20.28 48.11
C GLN A 275 8.06 -21.49 47.26
N ALA A 276 8.97 -21.18 46.33
CA ALA A 276 10.43 -21.47 46.22
C ALA A 276 10.90 -22.94 46.25
N ALA A 277 11.73 -23.26 45.25
CA ALA A 277 13.03 -24.00 45.28
C ALA A 277 13.42 -24.33 43.85
N GLU A 278 14.44 -23.73 43.30
CA GLU A 278 15.89 -24.11 43.28
C GLU A 278 16.19 -25.55 42.82
N ALA A 279 17.04 -25.59 41.83
CA ALA A 279 18.30 -26.31 41.69
C ALA A 279 18.45 -27.13 40.41
N SER A 280 19.41 -26.71 39.64
CA SER A 280 20.69 -27.37 39.30
C SER A 280 20.63 -28.62 38.44
N ALA A 281 21.35 -28.72 37.39
CA ALA A 281 22.74 -28.95 37.06
C ALA A 281 22.84 -29.64 35.69
N VAL A 282 23.63 -29.07 34.81
CA VAL A 282 24.91 -29.59 34.27
C VAL A 282 24.88 -31.05 33.76
N THR A 283 25.14 -31.24 32.50
CA THR A 283 26.29 -32.03 32.02
C THR A 283 26.54 -31.81 30.51
N GLU A 284 27.76 -31.42 30.26
CA GLU A 284 28.60 -31.45 29.09
C GLU A 284 28.91 -32.90 28.66
N VAL A 285 29.20 -33.14 27.39
CA VAL A 285 30.18 -34.07 26.79
C VAL A 285 29.94 -34.05 25.27
N ASP A 286 30.72 -33.48 24.47
CA ASP A 286 32.07 -33.60 23.90
C ASP A 286 32.21 -34.67 22.80
N ARG A 287 32.83 -34.18 21.72
CA ARG A 287 33.68 -34.88 20.70
C ARG A 287 33.05 -35.93 19.78
N SER A 288 33.34 -36.03 18.56
CA SER A 288 34.42 -35.64 17.65
C SER A 288 34.23 -36.40 16.34
N ALA A 289 34.54 -35.75 15.28
CA ALA A 289 35.58 -36.07 14.31
C ALA A 289 35.27 -37.00 13.12
N THR A 290 35.79 -36.55 12.00
CA THR A 290 36.27 -37.25 10.79
C THR A 290 35.21 -37.83 9.88
N GLY A 291 35.23 -37.70 8.56
CA GLY A 291 36.20 -37.26 7.58
C GLY A 291 35.79 -37.80 6.22
N ARG A 292 36.17 -37.06 5.20
CA ARG A 292 36.47 -37.50 3.82
C ARG A 292 35.45 -38.36 3.06
N GLN A 293 34.90 -37.87 2.00
CA GLN A 293 35.34 -37.90 0.59
C GLN A 293 34.50 -36.94 -0.26
#